data_3a6a69b2f2ab0ba26a53376f0c53ace3
#
_entry.id   3a6a69b2f2ab0ba26a53376f0c53ace3
#
_cell.length_a   1.000
_cell.length_b   1.000
_cell.length_c   1.000
_cell.angle_alpha   90.00
_cell.angle_beta   90.00
_cell.angle_gamma   90.00
#
_symmetry.space_group_name_H-M   'P 1'
#
loop_
_entity.id
_entity.type
_entity.pdbx_description
1 polymer ?
#
loop_
_entity_poly.entity_id
_entity_poly.type
_entity_poly.pdbx_seq_one_letter_code
_entity_poly.pdbx_strand_id
1 'polypeptide(L)'
;VNNLRLNEMATGDASGSWGTNTNINLTLIGEAFGWGTRAIANASTDNMTIGDGNEGDADRSLAIKLTGGGQACTVTLLPNTVSKVWVMYNATAATLTFTQGSGANVAIPAGQTKIIATDGGGSGAVVYDLLVNTSFNGDVNLTGTVLPTGDTAAGDAAAFGYTAALGAILTGQGST
;
A
#
# COMPACT_ATOMS: atom_id res chain seq x y z
N VAL A 1 -10.17 15.78 -13.00
CA VAL A 1 -9.22 15.44 -11.91
C VAL A 1 -8.49 14.18 -12.30
N ASN A 2 -7.16 14.22 -12.38
CA ASN A 2 -6.31 13.10 -12.72
C ASN A 2 -5.80 12.37 -11.47
N ASN A 3 -5.39 11.09 -11.61
CA ASN A 3 -4.95 10.26 -10.48
C ASN A 3 -3.65 10.74 -9.80
N LEU A 4 -2.85 11.56 -10.47
CA LEU A 4 -1.66 12.18 -9.88
C LEU A 4 -1.97 13.51 -9.21
N ARG A 5 -3.20 14.02 -9.35
CA ARG A 5 -3.63 15.32 -8.80
C ARG A 5 -2.75 16.48 -9.31
N LEU A 6 -2.42 16.45 -10.60
CA LEU A 6 -1.72 17.52 -11.29
C LEU A 6 -2.65 18.69 -11.58
N ASN A 7 -2.09 19.89 -11.71
CA ASN A 7 -2.83 21.07 -12.17
C ASN A 7 -3.33 20.85 -13.60
N GLU A 8 -4.63 20.94 -13.80
CA GLU A 8 -5.27 20.87 -15.13
C GLU A 8 -5.53 22.30 -15.62
N MET A 9 -4.87 22.69 -16.69
CA MET A 9 -5.00 24.02 -17.29
C MET A 9 -5.94 23.94 -18.48
N ALA A 10 -6.97 24.80 -18.54
CA ALA A 10 -7.81 24.96 -19.70
C ALA A 10 -7.15 25.85 -20.75
N THR A 11 -7.65 25.81 -21.99
CA THR A 11 -7.18 26.67 -23.07
C THR A 11 -7.36 28.14 -22.72
N GLY A 12 -6.27 28.89 -22.75
CA GLY A 12 -6.24 30.31 -22.38
C GLY A 12 -5.93 30.58 -20.91
N ASP A 13 -5.92 29.54 -20.05
CA ASP A 13 -5.48 29.67 -18.67
C ASP A 13 -3.97 29.92 -18.57
N ALA A 14 -3.56 30.41 -17.42
CA ALA A 14 -2.15 30.56 -17.03
C ALA A 14 -1.33 31.46 -18.00
N SER A 15 -1.96 32.45 -18.64
CA SER A 15 -1.22 33.45 -19.41
C SER A 15 -0.16 34.13 -18.54
N GLY A 16 1.11 33.99 -18.92
CA GLY A 16 2.27 34.47 -18.15
C GLY A 16 2.74 33.57 -17.02
N SER A 17 2.00 32.51 -16.66
CA SER A 17 2.35 31.55 -15.59
C SER A 17 2.39 30.08 -16.02
N TRP A 18 2.18 29.79 -17.29
CA TRP A 18 2.18 28.41 -17.80
C TRP A 18 3.47 27.64 -17.50
N GLY A 19 4.63 28.32 -17.59
CA GLY A 19 5.92 27.73 -17.28
C GLY A 19 6.04 27.31 -15.83
N THR A 20 5.54 28.15 -14.90
CA THR A 20 5.49 27.83 -13.46
C THR A 20 4.58 26.62 -13.22
N ASN A 21 3.37 26.62 -13.77
CA ASN A 21 2.42 25.50 -13.61
C ASN A 21 2.96 24.19 -14.21
N THR A 22 3.67 24.27 -15.33
CA THR A 22 4.32 23.10 -15.95
C THR A 22 5.42 22.56 -15.01
N ASN A 23 6.26 23.42 -14.45
CA ASN A 23 7.31 23.02 -13.53
C ASN A 23 6.73 22.40 -12.24
N ILE A 24 5.67 22.98 -11.69
CA ILE A 24 4.93 22.38 -10.56
C ILE A 24 4.47 20.97 -10.95
N ASN A 25 3.83 20.78 -12.09
CA ASN A 25 3.38 19.45 -12.52
C ASN A 25 4.54 18.46 -12.68
N LEU A 26 5.69 18.88 -13.16
CA LEU A 26 6.88 18.02 -13.22
C LEU A 26 7.38 17.64 -11.83
N THR A 27 7.35 18.56 -10.87
CA THR A 27 7.66 18.27 -9.46
C THR A 27 6.67 17.25 -8.89
N LEU A 28 5.36 17.44 -9.10
CA LEU A 28 4.32 16.52 -8.63
C LEU A 28 4.47 15.12 -9.22
N ILE A 29 4.88 15.01 -10.49
CA ILE A 29 5.19 13.71 -11.12
C ILE A 29 6.41 13.09 -10.42
N GLY A 30 7.45 13.86 -10.15
CA GLY A 30 8.64 13.39 -9.42
C GLY A 30 8.28 12.87 -8.01
N GLU A 31 7.46 13.62 -7.27
CA GLU A 31 6.93 13.20 -5.97
C GLU A 31 6.14 11.89 -6.07
N ALA A 32 5.29 11.76 -7.09
CA ALA A 32 4.43 10.59 -7.28
C ALA A 32 5.19 9.28 -7.50
N PHE A 33 6.45 9.35 -7.96
CA PHE A 33 7.36 8.20 -8.10
C PHE A 33 8.37 8.11 -6.95
N GLY A 34 8.33 9.05 -6.01
CA GLY A 34 9.28 9.19 -4.93
C GLY A 34 8.99 8.34 -3.69
N TRP A 35 9.81 8.59 -2.69
CA TRP A 35 9.68 8.07 -1.32
C TRP A 35 9.22 9.20 -0.40
N GLY A 36 8.14 8.96 0.35
CA GLY A 36 7.62 9.87 1.36
C GLY A 36 7.69 9.31 2.78
N THR A 37 7.58 10.21 3.76
CA THR A 37 7.38 9.83 5.16
C THR A 37 6.16 10.56 5.68
N ARG A 38 5.20 9.81 6.22
CA ARG A 38 3.94 10.31 6.75
C ARG A 38 3.79 9.92 8.21
N ALA A 39 3.53 10.88 9.07
CA ALA A 39 3.15 10.63 10.46
C ALA A 39 1.64 10.33 10.54
N ILE A 40 1.30 9.16 11.06
CA ILE A 40 -0.08 8.74 11.34
C ILE A 40 -0.52 9.33 12.68
N ALA A 41 -1.76 9.79 12.75
CA ALA A 41 -2.34 10.30 13.99
C ALA A 41 -2.38 9.20 15.06
N ASN A 42 -2.13 9.59 16.32
CA ASN A 42 -2.37 8.69 17.46
C ASN A 42 -3.88 8.69 17.81
N ALA A 43 -4.68 8.18 16.87
CA ALA A 43 -6.13 8.14 16.93
C ALA A 43 -6.64 6.86 16.25
N SER A 44 -7.91 6.52 16.45
CA SER A 44 -8.54 5.36 15.79
C SER A 44 -8.76 5.58 14.29
N THR A 45 -8.70 6.83 13.83
CA THR A 45 -8.85 7.20 12.41
C THR A 45 -7.85 8.29 12.01
N ASP A 46 -7.42 8.26 10.75
CA ASP A 46 -6.62 9.32 10.10
C ASP A 46 -7.00 9.40 8.61
N ASN A 47 -6.69 10.51 7.97
CA ASN A 47 -6.89 10.72 6.54
C ASN A 47 -5.56 10.98 5.85
N MET A 48 -5.23 10.16 4.86
CA MET A 48 -4.18 10.44 3.89
C MET A 48 -4.81 11.09 2.67
N THR A 49 -4.50 12.35 2.44
CA THR A 49 -5.16 13.15 1.39
C THR A 49 -4.13 13.66 0.39
N ILE A 50 -4.20 13.18 -0.85
CA ILE A 50 -3.38 13.71 -1.93
C ILE A 50 -3.92 15.09 -2.32
N GLY A 51 -3.13 16.13 -2.06
CA GLY A 51 -3.45 17.50 -2.40
C GLY A 51 -3.59 17.72 -3.91
N ASP A 52 -4.47 18.64 -4.32
CA ASP A 52 -4.67 18.99 -5.73
C ASP A 52 -3.66 20.05 -6.13
N GLY A 53 -2.71 19.68 -6.99
CA GLY A 53 -1.68 20.61 -7.48
C GLY A 53 -0.71 21.14 -6.42
N ASN A 54 -0.69 20.60 -5.20
CA ASN A 54 0.18 21.04 -4.13
C ASN A 54 1.47 20.23 -4.07
N GLU A 55 2.61 20.90 -4.10
CA GLU A 55 3.94 20.31 -3.92
C GLU A 55 4.21 19.96 -2.44
N GLY A 56 5.15 19.05 -2.18
CA GLY A 56 5.60 18.68 -0.84
C GLY A 56 4.66 17.71 -0.12
N ASP A 57 3.76 17.03 -0.83
CA ASP A 57 2.77 16.14 -0.27
C ASP A 57 3.29 14.70 -0.24
N ALA A 58 3.69 14.23 0.94
CA ALA A 58 4.17 12.87 1.14
C ALA A 58 3.12 11.80 0.78
N ASP A 59 1.82 12.11 0.90
CA ASP A 59 0.73 11.17 0.59
C ASP A 59 0.64 10.87 -0.90
N ARG A 60 1.27 11.70 -1.75
CA ARG A 60 1.40 11.49 -3.19
C ARG A 60 2.43 10.42 -3.56
N SER A 61 3.44 10.18 -2.73
CA SER A 61 4.58 9.31 -3.05
C SER A 61 4.14 7.88 -3.40
N LEU A 62 4.90 7.22 -4.27
CA LEU A 62 4.70 5.80 -4.58
C LEU A 62 5.00 4.92 -3.37
N ALA A 63 6.13 5.17 -2.72
CA ALA A 63 6.54 4.45 -1.53
C ALA A 63 6.48 5.37 -0.32
N ILE A 64 5.84 4.90 0.76
CA ILE A 64 5.60 5.72 1.95
C ILE A 64 5.99 4.95 3.20
N LYS A 65 6.84 5.59 4.02
CA LYS A 65 7.10 5.15 5.39
C LYS A 65 6.08 5.82 6.32
N LEU A 66 5.28 4.99 6.99
CA LEU A 66 4.27 5.43 7.96
C LEU A 66 4.88 5.40 9.35
N THR A 67 4.88 6.53 10.03
CA THR A 67 5.50 6.70 11.36
C THR A 67 4.49 7.29 12.34
N GLY A 68 4.90 7.51 13.58
CA GLY A 68 3.99 8.04 14.61
C GLY A 68 2.93 7.00 15.01
N GLY A 69 1.79 7.46 15.51
CA GLY A 69 0.69 6.63 15.97
C GLY A 69 1.09 5.69 17.12
N GLY A 70 0.22 5.41 18.04
CA GLY A 70 0.47 4.49 19.17
C GLY A 70 -0.61 3.43 19.32
N GLN A 71 -1.60 3.44 18.44
CA GLN A 71 -2.76 2.54 18.47
C GLN A 71 -3.17 2.13 17.07
N ALA A 72 -4.00 1.07 16.97
CA ALA A 72 -4.62 0.68 15.71
C ALA A 72 -5.42 1.85 15.11
N CYS A 73 -5.21 2.11 13.82
CA CYS A 73 -5.80 3.24 13.12
C CYS A 73 -6.38 2.81 11.78
N THR A 74 -7.59 3.27 11.49
CA THR A 74 -8.16 3.20 10.14
C THR A 74 -7.77 4.44 9.36
N VAL A 75 -6.99 4.26 8.29
CA VAL A 75 -6.46 5.32 7.45
C VAL A 75 -7.29 5.39 6.17
N THR A 76 -8.00 6.51 5.98
CA THR A 76 -8.79 6.73 4.76
C THR A 76 -7.93 7.38 3.68
N LEU A 77 -7.86 6.75 2.51
CA LEU A 77 -7.13 7.24 1.34
C LEU A 77 -8.02 8.18 0.53
N LEU A 78 -7.64 9.45 0.46
CA LEU A 78 -8.43 10.51 -0.16
C LEU A 78 -7.67 11.23 -1.29
N PRO A 79 -8.40 11.78 -2.29
CA PRO A 79 -9.84 11.58 -2.50
C PRO A 79 -10.16 10.14 -2.93
N ASN A 80 -11.37 9.69 -2.60
CA ASN A 80 -11.83 8.32 -2.90
C ASN A 80 -12.06 8.04 -4.40
N THR A 81 -11.74 8.98 -5.25
CA THR A 81 -11.78 8.89 -6.72
C THR A 81 -10.40 8.71 -7.33
N VAL A 82 -9.35 8.62 -6.53
CA VAL A 82 -7.99 8.37 -7.01
C VAL A 82 -7.71 6.88 -7.11
N SER A 83 -7.38 6.41 -8.31
CA SER A 83 -6.86 5.06 -8.56
C SER A 83 -5.34 5.12 -8.60
N LYS A 84 -4.68 4.43 -7.65
CA LYS A 84 -3.23 4.51 -7.49
C LYS A 84 -2.67 3.27 -6.79
N VAL A 85 -1.40 2.99 -7.03
CA VAL A 85 -0.61 1.98 -6.32
C VAL A 85 0.30 2.66 -5.30
N TRP A 86 0.43 2.05 -4.13
CA TRP A 86 1.41 2.44 -3.10
C TRP A 86 2.20 1.22 -2.60
N VAL A 87 3.45 1.47 -2.25
CA VAL A 87 4.26 0.60 -1.39
C VAL A 87 4.26 1.21 0.01
N MET A 88 3.53 0.60 0.92
CA MET A 88 3.32 1.12 2.28
C MET A 88 4.16 0.34 3.29
N TYR A 89 5.12 1.02 3.94
CA TYR A 89 5.85 0.47 5.07
C TYR A 89 5.29 1.00 6.39
N ASN A 90 4.67 0.14 7.18
CA ASN A 90 4.14 0.48 8.49
C ASN A 90 5.25 0.43 9.54
N ALA A 91 5.89 1.55 9.80
CA ALA A 91 6.90 1.72 10.86
C ALA A 91 6.29 2.19 12.19
N THR A 92 4.97 2.13 12.37
CA THR A 92 4.28 2.40 13.64
C THR A 92 4.30 1.15 14.53
N ALA A 93 3.85 1.30 15.77
CA ALA A 93 3.78 0.20 16.74
C ALA A 93 2.46 -0.60 16.66
N ALA A 94 1.53 -0.26 15.77
CA ALA A 94 0.20 -0.85 15.71
C ALA A 94 -0.22 -1.18 14.27
N THR A 95 -1.27 -1.97 14.12
CA THR A 95 -1.85 -2.27 12.80
C THR A 95 -2.54 -1.04 12.22
N LEU A 96 -2.26 -0.75 10.95
CA LEU A 96 -2.96 0.25 10.16
C LEU A 96 -3.90 -0.44 9.16
N THR A 97 -5.16 0.00 9.11
CA THR A 97 -6.15 -0.52 8.16
C THR A 97 -6.44 0.56 7.12
N PHE A 98 -6.12 0.30 5.86
CA PHE A 98 -6.33 1.23 4.75
C PHE A 98 -7.68 1.00 4.11
N THR A 99 -8.46 2.08 3.99
CA THR A 99 -9.77 2.12 3.34
C THR A 99 -9.82 3.28 2.35
N GLN A 100 -10.70 3.21 1.36
CA GLN A 100 -10.97 4.33 0.46
C GLN A 100 -12.47 4.65 0.36
N GLY A 101 -13.31 3.67 0.65
CA GLY A 101 -14.77 3.77 0.62
C GLY A 101 -15.40 2.68 1.46
N SER A 102 -16.56 2.19 1.05
CA SER A 102 -17.27 1.10 1.73
C SER A 102 -16.83 -0.30 1.24
N GLY A 103 -15.92 -0.37 0.28
CA GLY A 103 -15.39 -1.63 -0.25
C GLY A 103 -14.37 -2.31 0.67
N ALA A 104 -13.69 -3.33 0.15
CA ALA A 104 -12.69 -4.08 0.90
C ALA A 104 -11.51 -3.20 1.33
N ASN A 105 -10.95 -3.50 2.49
CA ASN A 105 -9.84 -2.80 3.13
C ASN A 105 -8.61 -3.71 3.24
N VAL A 106 -7.43 -3.11 3.42
CA VAL A 106 -6.18 -3.83 3.64
C VAL A 106 -5.57 -3.44 4.97
N ALA A 107 -5.31 -4.43 5.83
CA ALA A 107 -4.58 -4.23 7.07
C ALA A 107 -3.09 -4.48 6.85
N ILE A 108 -2.25 -3.59 7.40
CA ILE A 108 -0.78 -3.70 7.41
C ILE A 108 -0.32 -3.73 8.88
N PRO A 109 0.07 -4.90 9.41
CA PRO A 109 0.63 -5.00 10.76
C PRO A 109 1.87 -4.15 10.96
N ALA A 110 2.19 -3.84 12.23
CA ALA A 110 3.41 -3.14 12.60
C ALA A 110 4.67 -3.82 12.01
N GLY A 111 5.59 -3.04 11.48
CA GLY A 111 6.85 -3.49 10.89
C GLY A 111 6.72 -4.13 9.50
N GLN A 112 5.53 -4.27 8.94
CA GLN A 112 5.33 -4.90 7.64
C GLN A 112 5.23 -3.89 6.49
N THR A 113 5.59 -4.37 5.30
CA THR A 113 5.41 -3.65 4.04
C THR A 113 4.41 -4.39 3.16
N LYS A 114 3.47 -3.66 2.56
CA LYS A 114 2.57 -4.20 1.52
C LYS A 114 2.55 -3.30 0.31
N ILE A 115 2.25 -3.90 -0.84
CA ILE A 115 1.89 -3.18 -2.06
C ILE A 115 0.38 -3.20 -2.15
N ILE A 116 -0.24 -2.03 -2.08
CA ILE A 116 -1.69 -1.88 -2.14
C ILE A 116 -2.09 -1.03 -3.33
N ALA A 117 -3.32 -1.20 -3.79
CA ALA A 117 -3.89 -0.36 -4.85
C ALA A 117 -5.31 0.07 -4.49
N THR A 118 -5.71 1.23 -4.98
CA THR A 118 -7.09 1.72 -4.92
C THR A 118 -7.70 1.76 -6.31
N ASP A 119 -9.01 1.56 -6.43
CA ASP A 119 -9.72 1.64 -7.71
C ASP A 119 -10.32 3.02 -8.00
N GLY A 120 -10.42 3.89 -7.01
CA GLY A 120 -11.04 5.20 -7.16
C GLY A 120 -12.55 5.14 -7.38
N GLY A 121 -13.22 4.09 -6.92
CA GLY A 121 -14.63 3.82 -7.13
C GLY A 121 -15.61 4.73 -6.36
N GLY A 122 -15.14 5.84 -5.78
CA GLY A 122 -15.98 6.77 -5.02
C GLY A 122 -16.43 6.17 -3.69
N SER A 123 -17.72 6.24 -3.38
CA SER A 123 -18.25 5.73 -2.11
C SER A 123 -18.10 4.21 -1.94
N GLY A 124 -18.03 3.46 -3.03
CA GLY A 124 -17.83 2.01 -3.05
C GLY A 124 -16.37 1.60 -3.23
N ALA A 125 -15.42 2.54 -3.23
CA ALA A 125 -14.02 2.28 -3.54
C ALA A 125 -13.40 1.17 -2.68
N VAL A 126 -12.52 0.42 -3.30
CA VAL A 126 -11.86 -0.78 -2.75
C VAL A 126 -10.36 -0.54 -2.63
N VAL A 127 -9.76 -1.09 -1.59
CA VAL A 127 -8.30 -1.21 -1.46
C VAL A 127 -7.92 -2.68 -1.67
N TYR A 128 -7.00 -2.93 -2.59
CA TYR A 128 -6.49 -4.26 -2.94
C TYR A 128 -5.12 -4.49 -2.33
N ASP A 129 -4.88 -5.67 -1.77
CA ASP A 129 -3.53 -6.17 -1.48
C ASP A 129 -3.01 -6.89 -2.73
N LEU A 130 -1.99 -6.33 -3.37
CA LEU A 130 -1.49 -6.84 -4.65
C LEU A 130 -0.57 -8.05 -4.50
N LEU A 131 -0.19 -8.42 -3.27
CA LEU A 131 0.67 -9.58 -3.00
C LEU A 131 -0.08 -10.75 -2.36
N VAL A 132 -1.39 -10.62 -2.12
CA VAL A 132 -2.20 -11.73 -1.63
C VAL A 132 -2.35 -12.77 -2.75
N ASN A 133 -2.17 -14.06 -2.43
CA ASN A 133 -2.24 -15.18 -3.38
C ASN A 133 -1.32 -15.02 -4.61
N THR A 134 -0.15 -14.43 -4.42
CA THR A 134 0.84 -14.25 -5.49
C THR A 134 1.31 -15.61 -6.01
N SER A 135 1.23 -15.80 -7.34
CA SER A 135 1.76 -16.96 -8.03
C SER A 135 3.13 -16.66 -8.63
N PHE A 136 4.10 -17.51 -8.38
CA PHE A 136 5.42 -17.43 -9.01
C PHE A 136 5.52 -18.50 -10.08
N ASN A 137 5.77 -18.09 -11.32
CA ASN A 137 6.00 -19.01 -12.44
C ASN A 137 7.50 -19.22 -12.65
N GLY A 138 8.12 -19.97 -11.77
CA GLY A 138 9.56 -20.25 -11.73
C GLY A 138 10.01 -20.57 -10.31
N ASP A 139 11.32 -20.73 -10.16
CA ASP A 139 11.94 -21.05 -8.87
C ASP A 139 11.95 -19.83 -7.93
N VAL A 140 11.64 -20.06 -6.65
CA VAL A 140 11.81 -19.07 -5.60
C VAL A 140 13.07 -19.40 -4.80
N ASN A 141 14.10 -18.59 -4.94
CA ASN A 141 15.36 -18.73 -4.19
C ASN A 141 15.29 -17.92 -2.89
N LEU A 142 15.29 -18.60 -1.76
CA LEU A 142 15.22 -18.00 -0.43
C LEU A 142 16.57 -18.23 0.28
N THR A 143 17.23 -17.14 0.66
CA THR A 143 18.49 -17.21 1.44
C THR A 143 18.26 -17.36 2.95
N GLY A 144 17.02 -17.34 3.38
CA GLY A 144 16.58 -17.50 4.77
C GLY A 144 15.63 -18.68 4.95
N THR A 145 15.02 -18.73 6.12
CA THR A 145 14.01 -19.75 6.46
C THR A 145 12.62 -19.29 6.04
N VAL A 146 11.81 -20.19 5.48
CA VAL A 146 10.36 -19.96 5.33
C VAL A 146 9.72 -20.15 6.69
N LEU A 147 9.17 -19.06 7.24
CA LEU A 147 8.42 -19.09 8.49
C LEU A 147 6.92 -18.95 8.17
N PRO A 148 6.15 -20.03 8.15
CA PRO A 148 4.70 -19.93 8.09
C PRO A 148 4.21 -19.22 9.36
N THR A 149 3.57 -18.05 9.20
CA THR A 149 2.96 -17.32 10.31
C THR A 149 1.47 -17.61 10.32
N GLY A 150 0.96 -18.09 11.45
CA GLY A 150 -0.47 -18.17 11.68
C GLY A 150 -1.07 -19.55 11.80
N ASP A 151 -0.27 -20.60 11.76
CA ASP A 151 -0.75 -21.92 12.11
C ASP A 151 -0.37 -22.27 13.55
N THR A 152 -1.37 -22.38 14.40
CA THR A 152 -1.25 -22.78 15.80
C THR A 152 -2.12 -23.99 16.12
N ALA A 153 -2.80 -24.60 15.12
CA ALA A 153 -3.65 -25.74 15.34
C ALA A 153 -2.84 -27.04 15.23
N ALA A 154 -2.97 -27.90 16.23
CA ALA A 154 -2.38 -29.24 16.19
C ALA A 154 -3.00 -30.03 15.03
N GLY A 155 -2.22 -30.33 14.00
CA GLY A 155 -2.65 -31.11 12.85
C GLY A 155 -2.61 -30.39 11.51
N ASP A 156 -2.31 -29.09 11.49
CA ASP A 156 -2.14 -28.35 10.26
C ASP A 156 -0.70 -28.52 9.74
N ALA A 157 -0.57 -29.00 8.53
CA ALA A 157 0.72 -29.27 7.91
C ALA A 157 1.17 -28.05 7.09
N ALA A 158 2.34 -27.49 7.41
CA ALA A 158 3.07 -26.70 6.45
C ALA A 158 3.59 -27.65 5.36
N ALA A 159 2.85 -27.82 4.28
CA ALA A 159 3.24 -28.74 3.21
C ALA A 159 4.06 -28.00 2.15
N PHE A 160 5.33 -28.36 2.00
CA PHE A 160 6.01 -28.20 0.73
C PHE A 160 5.60 -29.41 -0.13
N GLY A 161 4.61 -29.23 -1.02
CA GLY A 161 4.06 -30.34 -1.77
C GLY A 161 4.85 -30.66 -3.01
N TYR A 162 5.10 -31.96 -3.22
CA TYR A 162 5.41 -32.53 -4.52
C TYR A 162 4.55 -33.78 -4.75
N THR A 163 4.05 -33.98 -5.96
CA THR A 163 3.06 -35.00 -6.28
C THR A 163 3.58 -36.19 -7.06
N ALA A 164 4.85 -36.35 -7.31
CA ALA A 164 5.37 -37.53 -7.94
C ALA A 164 5.93 -38.52 -6.91
N ALA A 165 5.93 -39.78 -7.23
CA ALA A 165 6.27 -40.91 -6.35
C ALA A 165 7.66 -40.84 -5.66
N LEU A 166 8.41 -39.77 -5.82
CA LEU A 166 9.75 -39.58 -5.29
C LEU A 166 10.00 -38.17 -4.71
N GLY A 167 8.96 -37.37 -4.51
CA GLY A 167 9.10 -36.03 -4.01
C GLY A 167 9.43 -35.98 -2.52
N ALA A 168 10.31 -35.07 -2.10
CA ALA A 168 10.53 -34.75 -0.71
C ALA A 168 9.33 -33.96 -0.18
N ILE A 169 8.61 -34.51 0.75
CA ILE A 169 7.56 -33.82 1.50
C ILE A 169 8.16 -33.45 2.86
N LEU A 170 8.31 -32.15 3.15
CA LEU A 170 8.62 -31.67 4.47
C LEU A 170 7.30 -31.37 5.18
N THR A 171 6.85 -32.29 6.01
CA THR A 171 5.78 -32.03 6.97
C THR A 171 6.43 -31.66 8.30
N GLY A 172 6.28 -30.42 8.74
CA GLY A 172 6.58 -30.04 10.10
C GLY A 172 5.42 -30.45 11.00
N GLN A 173 5.56 -31.52 11.76
CA GLN A 173 4.65 -31.77 12.85
C GLN A 173 5.12 -30.99 14.07
N GLY A 174 4.26 -30.09 14.60
CA GLY A 174 4.42 -29.55 15.92
C GLY A 174 4.39 -30.68 16.92
N SER A 175 5.43 -30.77 17.72
CA SER A 175 5.50 -31.67 18.84
C SER A 175 4.53 -31.22 19.93
N THR A 176 3.85 -32.15 20.51
CA THR A 176 3.10 -32.16 21.76
C THR A 176 3.70 -31.26 22.87
#